data_f4951fc2360ba8392c74cd082adbe04c
#
_entry.id   f4951fc2360ba8392c74cd082adbe04c
#
_cell.length_a   1.000
_cell.length_b   1.000
_cell.length_c   1.000
_cell.angle_alpha   90.00
_cell.angle_beta   90.00
_cell.angle_gamma   90.00
#
_symmetry.space_group_name_H-M   'P 1'
#
loop_
_entity.id
_entity.type
_entity.pdbx_description
1 polymer ?
#
loop_
_entity_poly.entity_id
_entity_poly.type
_entity_poly.pdbx_seq_one_letter_code
_entity_poly.pdbx_strand_id
1 'polypeptide(L)'
;MKTRKGIAKRIYAALALLVLGGFTLFHAIGADPSAMEPRVRPGPQDVNVINPTSHPVPVRDADNAARHPFQSHIQCSLNGTSACEGTTTAPIGKELVIEFVSIDLFADSGVLAYPPRLAVPQGGSQELYFFPLPQQIHDGSEAVFVGVHQTRLYVAPSGEVQLHCALSRSVSLGACDATISGYLVDVP
;
A
#
# COMPACT_ATOMS: atom_id res chain seq x y z
N MET A 1 -19.78 48.57 -5.62
CA MET A 1 -19.71 47.10 -5.86
C MET A 1 -19.51 46.85 -7.34
N LYS A 2 -18.28 46.83 -7.84
CA LYS A 2 -17.94 46.56 -9.26
C LYS A 2 -17.01 45.34 -9.33
N THR A 3 -17.55 44.25 -9.65
CA THR A 3 -17.26 43.20 -10.64
C THR A 3 -15.94 42.48 -10.51
N ARG A 4 -16.01 41.33 -9.75
CA ARG A 4 -15.03 40.25 -9.79
C ARG A 4 -15.16 39.32 -11.04
N LYS A 5 -16.04 39.66 -12.01
CA LYS A 5 -16.30 38.81 -13.20
C LYS A 5 -15.27 38.96 -14.34
N GLY A 6 -14.37 39.94 -14.28
CA GLY A 6 -13.41 40.18 -15.36
C GLY A 6 -12.11 39.40 -15.28
N ILE A 7 -11.73 38.92 -14.09
CA ILE A 7 -10.43 38.26 -13.85
C ILE A 7 -10.47 36.78 -14.27
N ALA A 8 -11.60 36.11 -14.06
CA ALA A 8 -11.74 34.69 -14.40
C ALA A 8 -11.59 34.38 -15.90
N LYS A 9 -12.14 35.26 -16.76
CA LYS A 9 -12.07 35.08 -18.23
C LYS A 9 -10.64 35.21 -18.80
N ARG A 10 -9.78 35.99 -18.16
CA ARG A 10 -8.38 36.15 -18.62
C ARG A 10 -7.46 35.01 -18.24
N ILE A 11 -7.77 34.33 -17.17
CA ILE A 11 -6.99 33.17 -16.71
C ILE A 11 -7.24 31.95 -17.62
N TYR A 12 -8.47 31.72 -18.06
CA TYR A 12 -8.80 30.64 -18.97
C TYR A 12 -8.22 30.82 -20.39
N ALA A 13 -8.09 32.04 -20.86
CA ALA A 13 -7.47 32.32 -22.17
C ALA A 13 -5.94 32.08 -22.17
N ALA A 14 -5.27 32.33 -21.05
CA ALA A 14 -3.83 32.07 -20.92
C ALA A 14 -3.51 30.60 -20.79
N LEU A 15 -4.38 29.80 -20.12
CA LEU A 15 -4.18 28.34 -19.98
C LEU A 15 -4.42 27.60 -21.31
N ALA A 16 -5.35 28.05 -22.14
CA ALA A 16 -5.65 27.43 -23.44
C ALA A 16 -4.49 27.56 -24.45
N LEU A 17 -3.74 28.67 -24.38
CA LEU A 17 -2.59 28.90 -25.27
C LEU A 17 -1.35 28.05 -24.89
N LEU A 18 -1.21 27.69 -23.64
CA LEU A 18 -0.09 26.84 -23.17
C LEU A 18 -0.25 25.37 -23.56
N VAL A 19 -1.47 24.88 -23.71
CA VAL A 19 -1.76 23.49 -24.10
C VAL A 19 -1.60 23.28 -25.61
N LEU A 20 -1.87 24.31 -26.43
CA LEU A 20 -1.71 24.24 -27.89
C LEU A 20 -0.28 24.45 -28.39
N GLY A 21 0.60 25.07 -27.60
CA GLY A 21 2.02 25.29 -27.95
C GLY A 21 2.94 24.12 -27.66
N GLY A 22 2.52 23.14 -26.86
CA GLY A 22 3.35 22.00 -26.43
C GLY A 22 3.37 20.81 -27.37
N PHE A 23 2.55 20.77 -28.40
CA PHE A 23 2.37 19.57 -29.24
C PHE A 23 3.16 19.54 -30.56
N THR A 24 3.96 20.56 -30.89
CA THR A 24 4.62 20.63 -32.20
C THR A 24 6.12 20.41 -32.20
N LEU A 25 6.75 19.98 -31.11
CA LEU A 25 8.21 19.81 -31.04
C LEU A 25 8.71 18.36 -30.91
N PHE A 26 7.89 17.36 -31.13
CA PHE A 26 8.29 15.95 -31.02
C PHE A 26 8.29 15.13 -32.33
N HIS A 27 8.45 15.79 -33.50
CA HIS A 27 8.55 15.08 -34.77
C HIS A 27 9.79 15.50 -35.55
N ALA A 28 10.98 15.14 -35.10
CA ALA A 28 12.16 14.99 -35.94
C ALA A 28 13.34 14.40 -35.18
N ILE A 29 13.25 13.15 -34.72
CA ILE A 29 14.44 12.33 -34.56
C ILE A 29 14.19 11.14 -35.47
N GLY A 30 14.72 11.24 -36.70
CA GLY A 30 14.73 10.15 -37.66
C GLY A 30 15.54 8.99 -37.06
N ALA A 31 14.85 7.99 -36.58
CA ALA A 31 15.45 6.69 -36.30
C ALA A 31 15.72 6.02 -37.63
N ASP A 32 16.98 5.82 -37.95
CA ASP A 32 17.43 5.03 -39.09
C ASP A 32 16.90 3.59 -38.95
N PRO A 33 16.03 3.11 -39.85
CA PRO A 33 15.43 1.77 -39.71
C PRO A 33 16.37 0.62 -40.07
N SER A 34 17.61 0.90 -40.44
CA SER A 34 18.52 -0.11 -40.97
C SER A 34 19.48 -0.76 -39.95
N ALA A 35 19.38 -0.49 -38.66
CA ALA A 35 20.29 -1.02 -37.64
C ALA A 35 19.62 -1.88 -36.55
N MET A 36 18.43 -2.40 -36.77
CA MET A 36 17.89 -3.46 -35.90
C MET A 36 18.26 -4.82 -36.44
N GLU A 37 19.51 -5.26 -36.21
CA GLU A 37 19.80 -6.68 -36.18
C GLU A 37 18.85 -7.35 -35.18
N PRO A 38 18.11 -8.40 -35.59
CA PRO A 38 17.28 -9.13 -34.67
C PRO A 38 18.19 -9.73 -33.59
N ARG A 39 18.23 -9.13 -32.38
CA ARG A 39 18.82 -9.78 -31.23
C ARG A 39 18.05 -11.08 -31.03
N VAL A 40 18.62 -12.17 -31.51
CA VAL A 40 18.19 -13.52 -31.14
C VAL A 40 18.29 -13.57 -29.62
N ARG A 41 17.14 -13.48 -28.94
CA ARG A 41 17.10 -13.79 -27.50
C ARG A 41 17.56 -15.24 -27.40
N PRO A 42 18.62 -15.53 -26.63
CA PRO A 42 18.92 -16.93 -26.34
C PRO A 42 17.63 -17.52 -25.78
N GLY A 43 17.14 -18.57 -26.41
CA GLY A 43 16.01 -19.33 -25.91
C GLY A 43 16.31 -19.79 -24.48
N PRO A 44 15.31 -20.18 -23.71
CA PRO A 44 15.51 -20.73 -22.38
C PRO A 44 16.56 -21.84 -22.50
N GLN A 45 17.73 -21.62 -21.91
CA GLN A 45 18.74 -22.68 -21.81
C GLN A 45 18.20 -23.66 -20.78
N ASP A 46 17.94 -24.89 -21.24
CA ASP A 46 17.68 -26.00 -20.34
C ASP A 46 18.92 -26.23 -19.50
N VAL A 47 18.90 -25.73 -18.27
CA VAL A 47 19.93 -26.00 -17.27
C VAL A 47 19.69 -27.42 -16.75
N ASN A 48 20.38 -28.38 -17.34
CA ASN A 48 20.36 -29.77 -16.83
C ASN A 48 21.23 -29.84 -15.58
N VAL A 49 20.60 -29.73 -14.40
CA VAL A 49 21.28 -29.89 -13.11
C VAL A 49 21.46 -31.38 -12.85
N ILE A 50 22.63 -31.91 -13.17
CA ILE A 50 23.00 -33.30 -12.83
C ILE A 50 23.41 -33.30 -11.36
N ASN A 51 22.53 -33.73 -10.47
CA ASN A 51 22.83 -34.00 -9.06
C ASN A 51 23.33 -35.43 -8.91
N PRO A 52 24.63 -35.67 -8.68
CA PRO A 52 25.07 -36.99 -8.31
C PRO A 52 24.49 -37.38 -6.95
N THR A 53 23.97 -38.60 -6.83
CA THR A 53 23.32 -39.11 -5.64
C THR A 53 24.22 -39.10 -4.38
N SER A 54 25.55 -38.96 -4.57
CA SER A 54 26.52 -38.90 -3.49
C SER A 54 26.67 -37.50 -2.87
N HIS A 55 26.24 -36.42 -3.58
CA HIS A 55 26.31 -35.05 -3.10
C HIS A 55 25.10 -34.28 -3.66
N PRO A 56 23.90 -34.47 -3.12
CA PRO A 56 22.74 -33.74 -3.54
C PRO A 56 22.95 -32.26 -3.23
N VAL A 57 22.87 -31.40 -4.25
CA VAL A 57 22.82 -29.98 -4.02
C VAL A 57 21.50 -29.71 -3.27
N PRO A 58 21.54 -29.16 -2.05
CA PRO A 58 20.32 -28.81 -1.36
C PRO A 58 19.64 -27.67 -2.15
N VAL A 59 18.67 -28.02 -2.98
CA VAL A 59 17.77 -27.02 -3.56
C VAL A 59 16.90 -26.56 -2.40
N ARG A 60 17.29 -25.45 -1.78
CA ARG A 60 16.37 -24.74 -0.91
C ARG A 60 15.39 -24.07 -1.84
N ASP A 61 14.21 -24.62 -1.91
CA ASP A 61 13.08 -23.93 -2.46
C ASP A 61 12.91 -22.64 -1.64
N ALA A 62 13.20 -21.49 -2.27
CA ALA A 62 13.13 -20.19 -1.60
C ALA A 62 11.70 -19.83 -1.17
N ASP A 63 10.70 -20.56 -1.69
CA ASP A 63 9.28 -20.41 -1.35
C ASP A 63 8.81 -21.35 -0.24
N ASN A 64 9.75 -21.95 0.51
CA ASN A 64 9.53 -23.15 1.23
C ASN A 64 8.92 -23.06 2.62
N ALA A 65 8.37 -24.18 2.99
CA ALA A 65 8.00 -24.85 4.26
C ALA A 65 8.26 -24.14 5.62
N ALA A 66 9.16 -23.15 5.67
CA ALA A 66 9.37 -22.28 6.82
C ALA A 66 8.40 -21.08 6.85
N ARG A 67 7.63 -20.87 5.79
CA ARG A 67 6.64 -19.79 5.72
C ARG A 67 5.25 -20.33 6.01
N HIS A 68 4.75 -20.05 7.19
CA HIS A 68 3.38 -20.39 7.55
C HIS A 68 2.45 -19.21 7.20
N PRO A 69 1.43 -19.38 6.34
CA PRO A 69 0.50 -18.30 6.03
C PRO A 69 -0.09 -17.70 7.31
N PHE A 70 -0.19 -16.37 7.32
CA PHE A 70 -0.74 -15.63 8.45
C PHE A 70 -1.74 -14.60 7.93
N GLN A 71 -2.86 -14.50 8.62
CA GLN A 71 -3.85 -13.45 8.44
C GLN A 71 -4.42 -13.07 9.79
N SER A 72 -4.60 -11.77 10.01
CA SER A 72 -5.26 -11.26 11.21
C SER A 72 -6.12 -10.05 10.84
N HIS A 73 -7.19 -9.90 11.59
CA HIS A 73 -8.11 -8.77 11.52
C HIS A 73 -7.95 -7.92 12.76
N ILE A 74 -7.81 -6.61 12.57
CA ILE A 74 -7.70 -5.60 13.63
C ILE A 74 -8.85 -4.65 13.46
N GLN A 75 -9.64 -4.45 14.51
CA GLN A 75 -10.81 -3.57 14.48
C GLN A 75 -10.74 -2.56 15.63
N CYS A 76 -11.20 -1.34 15.38
CA CYS A 76 -11.45 -0.36 16.42
C CYS A 76 -12.68 0.51 16.12
N SER A 77 -13.37 0.94 17.20
CA SER A 77 -14.58 1.74 17.10
C SER A 77 -14.30 3.22 17.20
N LEU A 78 -14.91 4.00 16.31
CA LEU A 78 -14.87 5.48 16.29
C LEU A 78 -16.15 6.10 16.87
N ASN A 79 -17.05 5.30 17.44
CA ASN A 79 -18.31 5.79 17.97
C ASN A 79 -18.10 6.81 19.10
N GLY A 80 -18.56 8.03 18.91
CA GLY A 80 -18.42 9.12 19.89
C GLY A 80 -17.01 9.72 19.95
N THR A 81 -16.09 9.32 19.10
CA THR A 81 -14.68 9.76 19.11
C THR A 81 -14.19 10.13 17.72
N SER A 82 -13.05 10.78 17.64
CA SER A 82 -12.35 11.09 16.39
C SER A 82 -11.12 10.22 16.16
N ALA A 83 -10.78 9.32 17.07
CA ALA A 83 -9.66 8.41 16.91
C ALA A 83 -9.91 7.10 17.65
N CYS A 84 -9.35 6.02 17.13
CA CYS A 84 -9.40 4.72 17.78
C CYS A 84 -8.11 3.93 17.54
N GLU A 85 -7.90 2.91 18.36
CA GLU A 85 -6.77 2.01 18.28
C GLU A 85 -7.25 0.56 18.39
N GLY A 86 -6.64 -0.32 17.58
CA GLY A 86 -6.82 -1.77 17.64
C GLY A 86 -5.47 -2.46 17.57
N THR A 87 -5.37 -3.69 18.06
CA THR A 87 -4.09 -4.40 18.12
C THR A 87 -4.20 -5.85 17.66
N THR A 88 -3.07 -6.38 17.20
CA THR A 88 -2.83 -7.82 17.05
C THR A 88 -1.39 -8.13 17.43
N THR A 89 -1.10 -9.39 17.73
CA THR A 89 0.22 -9.78 18.23
C THR A 89 0.80 -10.90 17.37
N ALA A 90 2.08 -10.80 17.04
CA ALA A 90 2.81 -11.90 16.43
C ALA A 90 2.89 -13.10 17.40
N PRO A 91 2.73 -14.34 16.94
CA PRO A 91 2.85 -15.51 17.79
C PRO A 91 4.23 -15.63 18.45
N ILE A 92 4.27 -16.25 19.62
CA ILE A 92 5.52 -16.52 20.35
C ILE A 92 6.44 -17.42 19.49
N GLY A 93 7.73 -17.09 19.44
CA GLY A 93 8.73 -17.84 18.70
C GLY A 93 8.63 -17.73 17.17
N LYS A 94 7.76 -16.85 16.67
CA LYS A 94 7.57 -16.60 15.24
C LYS A 94 7.78 -15.12 14.92
N GLU A 95 8.61 -14.84 13.94
CA GLU A 95 8.64 -13.52 13.32
C GLU A 95 7.48 -13.43 12.32
N LEU A 96 6.70 -12.32 12.36
CA LEU A 96 5.63 -12.07 11.41
C LEU A 96 6.16 -11.14 10.31
N VAL A 97 6.03 -11.57 9.06
CA VAL A 97 6.27 -10.73 7.88
C VAL A 97 4.93 -10.35 7.27
N ILE A 98 4.58 -9.07 7.37
CA ILE A 98 3.36 -8.50 6.78
C ILE A 98 3.67 -8.11 5.33
N GLU A 99 2.92 -8.65 4.37
CA GLU A 99 3.10 -8.35 2.94
C GLU A 99 1.96 -7.51 2.37
N PHE A 100 0.77 -7.61 2.96
CA PHE A 100 -0.41 -6.86 2.53
C PHE A 100 -1.16 -6.30 3.72
N VAL A 101 -1.65 -5.07 3.55
CA VAL A 101 -2.53 -4.40 4.49
C VAL A 101 -3.74 -3.88 3.71
N SER A 102 -4.93 -4.33 4.05
CA SER A 102 -6.18 -3.77 3.57
C SER A 102 -6.84 -3.03 4.72
N ILE A 103 -7.21 -1.78 4.50
CA ILE A 103 -7.87 -0.96 5.52
C ILE A 103 -9.17 -0.46 4.95
N ASP A 104 -10.22 -0.59 5.74
CA ASP A 104 -11.47 0.11 5.49
C ASP A 104 -11.84 0.92 6.74
N LEU A 105 -12.38 2.12 6.49
CA LEU A 105 -12.83 3.03 7.51
C LEU A 105 -14.17 3.58 7.07
N PHE A 106 -15.18 3.40 7.89
CA PHE A 106 -16.47 4.02 7.68
C PHE A 106 -16.78 5.02 8.80
N ALA A 107 -17.49 6.08 8.46
CA ALA A 107 -17.87 7.15 9.38
C ALA A 107 -19.05 7.95 8.85
N ASP A 108 -19.61 8.82 9.69
CA ASP A 108 -20.61 9.82 9.26
C ASP A 108 -20.09 10.65 8.08
N SER A 109 -20.95 11.01 7.15
CA SER A 109 -20.57 11.84 6.00
C SER A 109 -20.02 13.23 6.39
N GLY A 110 -19.20 13.81 5.51
CA GLY A 110 -18.61 15.14 5.72
C GLY A 110 -17.47 15.17 6.72
N VAL A 111 -16.85 14.03 7.04
CA VAL A 111 -15.57 13.95 7.75
C VAL A 111 -14.43 13.73 6.76
N LEU A 112 -13.21 14.09 7.18
CA LEU A 112 -11.98 13.72 6.50
C LEU A 112 -11.29 12.65 7.31
N ALA A 113 -10.85 11.57 6.65
CA ALA A 113 -9.99 10.57 7.25
C ALA A 113 -8.54 11.01 7.12
N TYR A 114 -7.79 10.98 8.21
CA TYR A 114 -6.34 11.03 8.16
C TYR A 114 -5.80 9.66 7.73
N PRO A 115 -4.62 9.60 7.08
CA PRO A 115 -4.02 8.31 6.75
C PRO A 115 -3.89 7.43 7.99
N PRO A 116 -4.53 6.25 8.04
CA PRO A 116 -4.31 5.28 9.09
C PRO A 116 -2.84 4.89 9.18
N ARG A 117 -2.42 4.44 10.35
CA ARG A 117 -1.05 3.98 10.54
C ARG A 117 -1.01 2.66 11.29
N LEU A 118 -0.03 1.85 10.95
CA LEU A 118 0.41 0.74 11.78
C LEU A 118 1.67 1.16 12.56
N ALA A 119 1.66 0.93 13.85
CA ALA A 119 2.85 1.02 14.68
C ALA A 119 3.40 -0.39 14.89
N VAL A 120 4.64 -0.61 14.51
CA VAL A 120 5.33 -1.91 14.57
C VAL A 120 6.54 -1.76 15.49
N PRO A 121 6.69 -2.62 16.51
CA PRO A 121 7.83 -2.55 17.41
C PRO A 121 9.11 -3.02 16.70
N GLN A 122 10.15 -2.18 16.74
CA GLN A 122 11.46 -2.48 16.18
C GLN A 122 12.57 -2.00 17.13
N GLY A 123 13.43 -2.95 17.60
CA GLY A 123 14.64 -2.60 18.34
C GLY A 123 14.44 -1.74 19.59
N GLY A 124 13.26 -1.82 20.25
CA GLY A 124 12.91 -1.01 21.43
C GLY A 124 12.25 0.34 21.13
N SER A 125 11.99 0.63 19.85
CA SER A 125 11.18 1.77 19.39
C SER A 125 9.96 1.27 18.61
N GLN A 126 9.03 2.18 18.29
CA GLN A 126 7.94 1.91 17.37
C GLN A 126 8.20 2.62 16.05
N GLU A 127 8.12 1.90 14.95
CA GLU A 127 8.10 2.48 13.61
C GLU A 127 6.66 2.66 13.15
N LEU A 128 6.39 3.81 12.53
CA LEU A 128 5.06 4.21 12.07
C LEU A 128 4.99 4.14 10.54
N TYR A 129 4.06 3.34 10.04
CA TYR A 129 3.79 3.19 8.61
C TYR A 129 2.41 3.76 8.30
N PHE A 130 2.34 4.77 7.41
CA PHE A 130 1.12 5.46 7.04
C PHE A 130 0.55 4.87 5.75
N PHE A 131 -0.76 4.63 5.75
CA PHE A 131 -1.48 4.01 4.64
C PHE A 131 -2.55 4.97 4.10
N PRO A 132 -2.29 5.68 2.99
CA PRO A 132 -3.29 6.52 2.36
C PRO A 132 -4.52 5.72 1.95
N LEU A 133 -5.73 6.25 2.17
CA LEU A 133 -6.98 5.67 1.71
C LEU A 133 -7.45 6.43 0.47
N PRO A 134 -7.06 6.02 -0.74
CA PRO A 134 -7.33 6.78 -1.97
C PRO A 134 -8.78 6.73 -2.41
N GLN A 135 -9.52 5.70 -2.00
CA GLN A 135 -10.91 5.52 -2.39
C GLN A 135 -11.84 6.02 -1.31
N GLN A 136 -12.75 6.92 -1.69
CA GLN A 136 -13.83 7.38 -0.85
C GLN A 136 -15.16 7.14 -1.57
N ILE A 137 -16.08 6.49 -0.88
CA ILE A 137 -17.44 6.22 -1.35
C ILE A 137 -18.38 6.95 -0.39
N HIS A 138 -19.35 7.68 -0.95
CA HIS A 138 -20.42 8.29 -0.18
C HIS A 138 -21.71 7.54 -0.46
N ASP A 139 -22.33 7.04 0.59
CA ASP A 139 -23.67 6.45 0.54
C ASP A 139 -24.58 7.14 1.55
N GLY A 140 -25.29 8.14 1.05
CA GLY A 140 -26.23 8.91 1.88
C GLY A 140 -25.55 9.65 3.04
N SER A 141 -25.74 9.14 4.26
CA SER A 141 -25.19 9.72 5.49
C SER A 141 -23.81 9.19 5.87
N GLU A 142 -23.26 8.25 5.12
CA GLU A 142 -22.00 7.58 5.44
C GLU A 142 -20.90 7.89 4.40
N ALA A 143 -19.66 7.87 4.87
CA ALA A 143 -18.45 7.91 4.06
C ALA A 143 -17.63 6.65 4.35
N VAL A 144 -17.22 5.96 3.29
CA VAL A 144 -16.36 4.77 3.35
C VAL A 144 -15.04 5.07 2.66
N PHE A 145 -13.95 4.85 3.36
CA PHE A 145 -12.59 5.04 2.86
C PHE A 145 -11.90 3.67 2.79
N VAL A 146 -11.38 3.31 1.65
CA VAL A 146 -10.77 1.98 1.43
C VAL A 146 -9.38 2.14 0.84
N GLY A 147 -8.44 1.32 1.31
CA GLY A 147 -7.11 1.22 0.75
C GLY A 147 -6.55 -0.19 0.87
N VAL A 148 -5.84 -0.64 -0.17
CA VAL A 148 -5.09 -1.89 -0.16
C VAL A 148 -3.65 -1.58 -0.51
N HIS A 149 -2.71 -2.05 0.31
CA HIS A 149 -1.31 -1.71 0.20
C HIS A 149 -0.46 -2.98 0.23
N GLN A 150 0.43 -3.10 -0.73
CA GLN A 150 1.52 -4.06 -0.66
C GLN A 150 2.68 -3.42 0.12
N THR A 151 3.23 -4.15 1.06
CA THR A 151 4.30 -3.66 1.93
C THR A 151 5.25 -4.81 2.30
N ARG A 152 6.24 -4.55 3.12
CA ARG A 152 7.02 -5.61 3.79
C ARG A 152 7.48 -5.09 5.14
N LEU A 153 6.76 -5.49 6.19
CA LEU A 153 7.05 -5.11 7.57
C LEU A 153 7.40 -6.37 8.36
N TYR A 154 8.36 -6.24 9.24
CA TYR A 154 8.84 -7.33 10.08
C TYR A 154 8.44 -7.06 11.52
N VAL A 155 7.81 -8.03 12.17
CA VAL A 155 7.36 -7.95 13.55
C VAL A 155 8.04 -9.05 14.34
N ALA A 156 8.84 -8.66 15.32
CA ALA A 156 9.53 -9.61 16.20
C ALA A 156 8.54 -10.55 16.91
N PRO A 157 8.97 -11.73 17.35
CA PRO A 157 8.13 -12.64 18.13
C PRO A 157 7.48 -11.95 19.31
N SER A 158 6.18 -12.18 19.51
CA SER A 158 5.35 -11.53 20.53
C SER A 158 5.22 -10.00 20.37
N GLY A 159 5.69 -9.43 19.27
CA GLY A 159 5.54 -8.01 18.99
C GLY A 159 4.07 -7.65 18.72
N GLU A 160 3.60 -6.55 19.32
CA GLU A 160 2.25 -6.04 19.13
C GLU A 160 2.23 -5.05 17.96
N VAL A 161 1.38 -5.32 16.97
CA VAL A 161 1.07 -4.40 15.87
C VAL A 161 -0.15 -3.60 16.24
N GLN A 162 -0.05 -2.27 16.24
CA GLN A 162 -1.15 -1.37 16.58
C GLN A 162 -1.65 -0.66 15.33
N LEU A 163 -2.95 -0.78 15.06
CA LEU A 163 -3.68 0.05 14.09
C LEU A 163 -4.13 1.32 14.81
N HIS A 164 -3.87 2.47 14.22
CA HIS A 164 -4.38 3.75 14.68
C HIS A 164 -5.11 4.46 13.53
N CYS A 165 -6.37 4.80 13.75
CA CYS A 165 -7.20 5.54 12.80
C CYS A 165 -7.66 6.86 13.42
N ALA A 166 -7.73 7.90 12.59
CA ALA A 166 -8.18 9.21 13.05
C ALA A 166 -9.00 9.94 11.98
N LEU A 167 -9.95 10.74 12.44
CA LEU A 167 -10.86 11.58 11.67
C LEU A 167 -10.69 13.05 12.04
N SER A 168 -11.12 13.94 11.16
CA SER A 168 -11.09 15.40 11.40
C SER A 168 -11.99 15.87 12.53
N ARG A 169 -12.97 15.07 12.95
CA ARG A 169 -13.89 15.31 14.08
C ARG A 169 -14.46 14.01 14.61
N SER A 170 -15.04 14.07 15.82
CA SER A 170 -15.82 12.94 16.37
C SER A 170 -17.04 12.65 15.52
N VAL A 171 -17.41 11.37 15.46
CA VAL A 171 -18.56 10.84 14.71
C VAL A 171 -19.49 10.11 15.64
N SER A 172 -20.79 10.04 15.28
CA SER A 172 -21.76 9.27 16.04
C SER A 172 -21.64 7.78 15.77
N LEU A 173 -21.28 7.42 14.55
CA LEU A 173 -21.07 6.05 14.09
C LEU A 173 -19.81 5.97 13.24
N GLY A 174 -18.96 5.01 13.54
CA GLY A 174 -17.77 4.73 12.73
C GLY A 174 -16.96 3.58 13.28
N ALA A 175 -16.20 2.97 12.38
CA ALA A 175 -15.19 1.98 12.73
C ALA A 175 -14.03 2.04 11.73
N CYS A 176 -12.91 1.51 12.16
CA CYS A 176 -11.76 1.29 11.31
C CYS A 176 -11.32 -0.16 11.45
N ASP A 177 -11.23 -0.83 10.32
CA ASP A 177 -10.88 -2.23 10.20
C ASP A 177 -9.62 -2.37 9.35
N ALA A 178 -8.68 -3.21 9.78
CA ALA A 178 -7.53 -3.59 8.99
C ALA A 178 -7.41 -5.10 8.92
N THR A 179 -7.21 -5.62 7.73
CA THR A 179 -6.78 -7.00 7.52
C THR A 179 -5.31 -6.97 7.11
N ILE A 180 -4.47 -7.61 7.92
CA ILE A 180 -3.07 -7.84 7.60
C ILE A 180 -2.88 -9.28 7.13
N SER A 181 -2.08 -9.48 6.10
CA SER A 181 -1.73 -10.82 5.61
C SER A 181 -0.25 -10.91 5.26
N GLY A 182 0.29 -12.11 5.36
CA GLY A 182 1.69 -12.39 5.13
C GLY A 182 2.04 -13.79 5.59
N TYR A 183 3.16 -13.95 6.27
CA TYR A 183 3.60 -15.26 6.74
C TYR A 183 4.41 -15.16 8.05
N LEU A 184 4.48 -16.28 8.74
CA LEU A 184 5.30 -16.47 9.94
C LEU A 184 6.58 -17.21 9.58
N VAL A 185 7.68 -16.82 10.21
CA VAL A 185 9.00 -17.46 10.11
C VAL A 185 9.40 -17.94 11.48
N ASP A 186 9.87 -19.19 11.58
CA ASP A 186 10.44 -19.71 12.82
C ASP A 186 11.73 -18.97 13.16
N VAL A 187 11.82 -18.47 14.39
CA VAL A 187 13.04 -17.85 14.91
C VAL A 187 13.73 -18.85 15.83
N PRO A 188 15.03 -19.08 15.62
CA PRO A 188 15.80 -20.06 16.40
C PRO A 188 15.93 -19.69 17.88
#